data_55b2c52f8df5137d4633278c93c17f95
#
_entry.id   55b2c52f8df5137d4633278c93c17f95
#
_cell.length_a   1.000
_cell.length_b   1.000
_cell.length_c   1.000
_cell.angle_alpha   90.00
_cell.angle_beta   90.00
_cell.angle_gamma   90.00
#
_symmetry.space_group_name_H-M   'P 1'
#
loop_
_entity.id
_entity.type
_entity.pdbx_description
1 polymer ?
#
loop_
_entity_poly.entity_id
_entity_poly.type
_entity_poly.pdbx_seq_one_letter_code
_entity_poly.pdbx_strand_id
1 'polypeptide(L)'
;METVVSPIIEPDTAAIKSHLEALFLPAREQYPDGLIEICHGQDKPDHATYFGMKDERIAAAVEFAARCNRNGENVYVGVNPRKGSMDIRRRSSDKDVEIAFFHFADLDREEAVVKARENLALRPTMIVMTGTVPNNRPHFYWQLEDPIGNMSAWTEAQRGIAQTLDGDAVINPARIMRLGGTVNYPTQHKLVRGYRMELTSVRTDFASERAPVTPEMIAQAFPPRQQMVEAQAQSIATGETTLSAMANRTRVADLIAACRAGDNWHNSMIRMVAHLVAIGRTDAEILGLGAGITLPGYTHEQTLREMVSALRSARDKWAIPEPQDDVTREEANRENGD
;
A
#
# COMPACT_ATOMS: atom_id res chain seq x y z
N MET A 1 -38.76 16.71 20.47
CA MET A 1 -37.44 16.23 20.09
C MET A 1 -37.44 16.17 18.57
N GLU A 2 -36.83 17.13 17.91
CA GLU A 2 -36.65 17.09 16.48
C GLU A 2 -35.63 15.99 16.17
N THR A 3 -36.05 15.01 15.40
CA THR A 3 -35.15 13.96 14.87
C THR A 3 -34.25 14.64 13.87
N VAL A 4 -33.01 14.96 14.24
CA VAL A 4 -31.98 15.41 13.30
C VAL A 4 -31.70 14.24 12.37
N VAL A 5 -32.34 14.24 11.20
CA VAL A 5 -32.02 13.31 10.13
C VAL A 5 -30.65 13.74 9.61
N SER A 6 -29.62 12.94 9.91
CA SER A 6 -28.30 13.16 9.29
C SER A 6 -28.45 13.14 7.78
N PRO A 7 -27.86 14.09 7.04
CA PRO A 7 -27.95 14.11 5.59
C PRO A 7 -27.42 12.79 5.02
N ILE A 8 -28.18 12.20 4.12
CA ILE A 8 -27.73 11.00 3.36
C ILE A 8 -26.57 11.46 2.47
N ILE A 9 -25.40 10.88 2.67
CA ILE A 9 -24.24 11.15 1.80
C ILE A 9 -24.35 10.21 0.62
N GLU A 10 -24.46 10.78 -0.59
CA GLU A 10 -24.54 10.03 -1.84
C GLU A 10 -23.18 9.94 -2.52
N PRO A 11 -22.88 8.83 -3.27
CA PRO A 11 -21.67 8.74 -4.06
C PRO A 11 -21.70 9.77 -5.21
N ASP A 12 -20.57 10.36 -5.49
CA ASP A 12 -20.33 11.29 -6.60
C ASP A 12 -19.91 10.50 -7.85
N THR A 13 -20.85 10.29 -8.77
CA THR A 13 -20.60 9.54 -10.01
C THR A 13 -19.62 10.25 -10.94
N ALA A 14 -19.52 11.58 -10.91
CA ALA A 14 -18.55 12.33 -11.70
C ALA A 14 -17.12 12.09 -11.15
N ALA A 15 -16.95 12.11 -9.85
CA ALA A 15 -15.67 11.80 -9.20
C ALA A 15 -15.29 10.32 -9.41
N ILE A 16 -16.23 9.37 -9.32
CA ILE A 16 -15.99 7.95 -9.63
C ILE A 16 -15.48 7.81 -11.06
N LYS A 17 -16.17 8.45 -12.03
CA LYS A 17 -15.79 8.44 -13.45
C LYS A 17 -14.38 9.01 -13.62
N SER A 18 -14.12 10.19 -13.08
CA SER A 18 -12.80 10.84 -13.14
C SER A 18 -11.68 9.95 -12.62
N HIS A 19 -11.92 9.23 -11.51
CA HIS A 19 -10.93 8.30 -10.96
C HIS A 19 -10.68 7.11 -11.89
N LEU A 20 -11.73 6.46 -12.39
CA LEU A 20 -11.59 5.32 -13.31
C LEU A 20 -10.93 5.73 -14.62
N GLU A 21 -11.30 6.87 -15.19
CA GLU A 21 -10.67 7.40 -16.40
C GLU A 21 -9.20 7.70 -16.17
N ALA A 22 -8.83 8.35 -15.06
CA ALA A 22 -7.43 8.65 -14.73
C ALA A 22 -6.58 7.38 -14.59
N LEU A 23 -7.13 6.29 -14.05
CA LEU A 23 -6.41 5.02 -13.91
C LEU A 23 -6.30 4.25 -15.23
N PHE A 24 -7.34 4.24 -16.06
CA PHE A 24 -7.42 3.25 -17.13
C PHE A 24 -7.33 3.82 -18.55
N LEU A 25 -7.53 5.13 -18.77
CA LEU A 25 -7.29 5.71 -20.10
C LEU A 25 -5.82 5.56 -20.54
N PRO A 26 -4.80 5.71 -19.67
CA PRO A 26 -3.41 5.46 -20.07
C PRO A 26 -3.15 4.03 -20.53
N ALA A 27 -3.89 3.06 -20.00
CA ALA A 27 -3.73 1.64 -20.34
C ALA A 27 -4.51 1.21 -21.58
N ARG A 28 -5.58 1.93 -21.94
CA ARG A 28 -6.57 1.50 -22.94
C ARG A 28 -5.99 1.16 -24.31
N GLU A 29 -5.03 1.93 -24.78
CA GLU A 29 -4.42 1.74 -26.11
C GLU A 29 -3.32 0.66 -26.08
N GLN A 30 -2.56 0.62 -25.01
CA GLN A 30 -1.42 -0.29 -24.87
C GLN A 30 -1.82 -1.69 -24.37
N TYR A 31 -2.95 -1.79 -23.68
CA TYR A 31 -3.44 -3.04 -23.08
C TYR A 31 -4.98 -3.17 -23.25
N PRO A 32 -5.49 -3.21 -24.50
CA PRO A 32 -6.94 -3.09 -24.80
C PRO A 32 -7.81 -4.21 -24.22
N ASP A 33 -7.24 -5.41 -24.00
CA ASP A 33 -7.94 -6.55 -23.43
C ASP A 33 -7.92 -6.55 -21.89
N GLY A 34 -7.29 -5.56 -21.28
CA GLY A 34 -7.22 -5.44 -19.82
C GLY A 34 -8.59 -5.21 -19.19
N LEU A 35 -8.71 -5.64 -17.93
CA LEU A 35 -9.96 -5.53 -17.18
C LEU A 35 -9.80 -4.59 -15.97
N ILE A 36 -10.81 -3.81 -15.72
CA ILE A 36 -11.03 -3.04 -14.49
C ILE A 36 -11.65 -3.96 -13.46
N GLU A 37 -11.03 -4.16 -12.31
CA GLU A 37 -11.61 -4.87 -11.18
C GLU A 37 -12.26 -3.89 -10.21
N ILE A 38 -13.57 -4.01 -9.98
CA ILE A 38 -14.30 -3.31 -8.92
C ILE A 38 -14.61 -4.32 -7.83
N CYS A 39 -14.03 -4.11 -6.65
CA CYS A 39 -14.31 -4.92 -5.47
C CYS A 39 -15.24 -4.17 -4.52
N HIS A 40 -16.15 -4.88 -3.86
CA HIS A 40 -17.10 -4.29 -2.94
C HIS A 40 -17.48 -5.23 -1.80
N GLY A 41 -18.03 -4.69 -0.74
CA GLY A 41 -18.52 -5.40 0.44
C GLY A 41 -18.70 -4.47 1.63
N GLN A 42 -19.40 -4.92 2.66
CA GLN A 42 -19.66 -4.09 3.85
C GLN A 42 -18.39 -3.93 4.71
N ASP A 43 -17.93 -5.00 5.34
CA ASP A 43 -16.73 -4.98 6.18
C ASP A 43 -15.45 -5.30 5.41
N LYS A 44 -15.55 -6.20 4.45
CA LYS A 44 -14.45 -6.65 3.58
C LYS A 44 -14.88 -6.63 2.13
N PRO A 45 -13.97 -6.31 1.19
CA PRO A 45 -14.24 -6.37 -0.24
C PRO A 45 -14.15 -7.83 -0.73
N ASP A 46 -15.13 -8.64 -0.43
CA ASP A 46 -15.20 -10.08 -0.74
C ASP A 46 -15.80 -10.38 -2.11
N HIS A 47 -16.47 -9.42 -2.72
CA HIS A 47 -17.00 -9.52 -4.09
C HIS A 47 -16.15 -8.74 -5.09
N ALA A 48 -16.10 -9.22 -6.32
CA ALA A 48 -15.43 -8.54 -7.43
C ALA A 48 -16.25 -8.65 -8.73
N THR A 49 -16.28 -7.57 -9.50
CA THR A 49 -16.88 -7.53 -10.84
C THR A 49 -15.88 -6.88 -11.79
N TYR A 50 -15.84 -7.37 -13.05
CA TYR A 50 -14.84 -6.99 -14.02
C TYR A 50 -15.48 -6.28 -15.21
N PHE A 51 -14.83 -5.22 -15.69
CA PHE A 51 -15.25 -4.41 -16.81
C PHE A 51 -14.09 -4.21 -17.79
N GLY A 52 -14.38 -4.12 -19.08
CA GLY A 52 -13.38 -3.65 -20.06
C GLY A 52 -13.12 -2.15 -19.91
N MET A 53 -12.12 -1.63 -20.66
CA MET A 53 -11.69 -0.23 -20.56
C MET A 53 -12.28 0.69 -21.64
N LYS A 54 -13.24 0.24 -22.44
CA LYS A 54 -13.99 1.10 -23.40
C LYS A 54 -14.94 2.02 -22.64
N ASP A 55 -15.28 3.16 -23.24
CA ASP A 55 -16.08 4.21 -22.58
C ASP A 55 -17.42 3.71 -22.03
N GLU A 56 -18.15 2.89 -22.81
CA GLU A 56 -19.41 2.29 -22.37
C GLU A 56 -19.22 1.29 -21.20
N ARG A 57 -18.07 0.65 -21.12
CA ARG A 57 -17.73 -0.29 -20.02
C ARG A 57 -17.27 0.45 -18.78
N ILE A 58 -16.55 1.57 -18.92
CA ILE A 58 -16.21 2.47 -17.82
C ILE A 58 -17.50 3.08 -17.25
N ALA A 59 -18.43 3.56 -18.11
CA ALA A 59 -19.73 4.05 -17.67
C ALA A 59 -20.51 2.99 -16.87
N ALA A 60 -20.53 1.74 -17.34
CA ALA A 60 -21.16 0.63 -16.62
C ALA A 60 -20.48 0.35 -15.27
N ALA A 61 -19.14 0.46 -15.18
CA ALA A 61 -18.40 0.33 -13.92
C ALA A 61 -18.75 1.45 -12.93
N VAL A 62 -18.90 2.70 -13.39
CA VAL A 62 -19.36 3.85 -12.58
C VAL A 62 -20.73 3.58 -11.97
N GLU A 63 -21.71 3.20 -12.78
CA GLU A 63 -23.07 2.92 -12.31
C GLU A 63 -23.11 1.73 -11.34
N PHE A 64 -22.35 0.69 -11.63
CA PHE A 64 -22.20 -0.47 -10.73
C PHE A 64 -21.62 -0.04 -9.38
N ALA A 65 -20.52 0.68 -9.38
CA ALA A 65 -19.83 1.15 -8.16
C ALA A 65 -20.75 2.05 -7.32
N ALA A 66 -21.44 3.02 -7.96
CA ALA A 66 -22.38 3.91 -7.29
C ALA A 66 -23.54 3.14 -6.66
N ARG A 67 -24.08 2.13 -7.37
CA ARG A 67 -25.17 1.30 -6.85
C ARG A 67 -24.74 0.48 -5.65
N CYS A 68 -23.58 -0.20 -5.68
CA CYS A 68 -23.03 -0.93 -4.54
C CYS A 68 -22.83 0.00 -3.35
N ASN A 69 -22.27 1.20 -3.59
CA ASN A 69 -22.01 2.15 -2.53
C ASN A 69 -23.30 2.71 -1.90
N ARG A 70 -24.36 3.00 -2.67
CA ARG A 70 -25.68 3.36 -2.14
C ARG A 70 -26.30 2.28 -1.25
N ASN A 71 -25.95 1.02 -1.49
CA ASN A 71 -26.36 -0.12 -0.67
C ASN A 71 -25.55 -0.26 0.65
N GLY A 72 -24.69 0.72 0.99
CA GLY A 72 -23.88 0.72 2.20
C GLY A 72 -22.59 -0.10 2.08
N GLU A 73 -22.17 -0.46 0.88
CA GLU A 73 -20.94 -1.24 0.67
C GLU A 73 -19.75 -0.31 0.41
N ASN A 74 -18.60 -0.66 0.99
CA ASN A 74 -17.33 -0.05 0.64
C ASN A 74 -16.89 -0.54 -0.75
N VAL A 75 -16.46 0.38 -1.60
CA VAL A 75 -16.07 0.07 -2.99
C VAL A 75 -14.60 0.38 -3.21
N TYR A 76 -13.93 -0.52 -3.90
CA TYR A 76 -12.50 -0.47 -4.20
C TYR A 76 -12.26 -0.75 -5.69
N VAL A 77 -11.14 -0.27 -6.21
CA VAL A 77 -10.71 -0.51 -7.58
C VAL A 77 -9.31 -1.12 -7.59
N GLY A 78 -9.08 -2.08 -8.45
CA GLY A 78 -7.73 -2.55 -8.76
C GLY A 78 -6.95 -1.47 -9.50
N VAL A 79 -5.80 -1.04 -8.96
CA VAL A 79 -5.07 0.12 -9.51
C VAL A 79 -4.53 -0.17 -10.91
N ASN A 80 -3.92 -1.33 -11.12
CA ASN A 80 -3.41 -1.75 -12.42
C ASN A 80 -4.41 -2.69 -13.11
N PRO A 81 -4.49 -2.70 -14.45
CA PRO A 81 -5.43 -3.56 -15.18
C PRO A 81 -5.15 -5.04 -14.91
N ARG A 82 -6.20 -5.84 -14.90
CA ARG A 82 -6.13 -7.30 -14.81
C ARG A 82 -6.06 -7.92 -16.20
N LYS A 83 -5.47 -9.10 -16.32
CA LYS A 83 -5.43 -9.87 -17.57
C LYS A 83 -6.83 -10.13 -18.11
N GLY A 84 -7.06 -9.89 -19.40
CA GLY A 84 -8.31 -10.24 -20.06
C GLY A 84 -8.62 -11.75 -20.04
N SER A 85 -7.57 -12.58 -19.96
CA SER A 85 -7.67 -14.04 -19.91
C SER A 85 -7.91 -14.63 -18.52
N MET A 86 -7.98 -13.81 -17.46
CA MET A 86 -8.19 -14.32 -16.10
C MET A 86 -9.59 -14.91 -15.89
N ASP A 87 -9.73 -15.79 -14.90
CA ASP A 87 -11.04 -16.29 -14.47
C ASP A 87 -11.78 -15.19 -13.67
N ILE A 88 -12.76 -14.56 -14.32
CA ILE A 88 -13.56 -13.45 -13.73
C ILE A 88 -14.57 -13.90 -12.65
N ARG A 89 -14.70 -15.20 -12.37
CA ARG A 89 -15.57 -15.74 -11.30
C ARG A 89 -14.94 -15.68 -9.92
N ARG A 90 -13.66 -15.32 -9.83
CA ARG A 90 -12.90 -15.15 -8.59
C ARG A 90 -12.30 -13.75 -8.50
N ARG A 91 -11.88 -13.36 -7.32
CA ARG A 91 -11.04 -12.17 -7.15
C ARG A 91 -9.67 -12.38 -7.79
N SER A 92 -9.09 -11.29 -8.29
CA SER A 92 -7.75 -11.31 -8.86
C SER A 92 -6.68 -11.57 -7.79
N SER A 93 -5.54 -12.02 -8.24
CA SER A 93 -4.30 -12.21 -7.49
C SER A 93 -3.14 -11.54 -8.24
N ASP A 94 -1.96 -11.49 -7.66
CA ASP A 94 -0.78 -10.88 -8.30
C ASP A 94 -0.44 -11.50 -9.66
N LYS A 95 -0.75 -12.78 -9.87
CA LYS A 95 -0.58 -13.49 -11.15
C LYS A 95 -1.50 -12.99 -12.26
N ASP A 96 -2.55 -12.26 -11.91
CA ASP A 96 -3.53 -11.70 -12.84
C ASP A 96 -3.16 -10.27 -13.29
N VAL A 97 -2.01 -9.74 -12.84
CA VAL A 97 -1.42 -8.47 -13.28
C VAL A 97 -0.09 -8.76 -13.95
N GLU A 98 0.06 -8.35 -15.21
CA GLU A 98 1.29 -8.55 -16.00
C GLU A 98 1.90 -7.25 -16.47
N ILE A 99 1.19 -6.15 -16.31
CA ILE A 99 1.66 -4.82 -16.68
C ILE A 99 1.08 -3.78 -15.72
N ALA A 100 1.91 -2.85 -15.28
CA ALA A 100 1.55 -1.80 -14.35
C ALA A 100 1.73 -0.43 -14.98
N PHE A 101 0.71 0.42 -14.82
CA PHE A 101 0.67 1.80 -15.31
C PHE A 101 0.86 2.81 -14.18
N PHE A 102 0.79 2.36 -12.93
CA PHE A 102 0.88 3.21 -11.76
C PHE A 102 1.73 2.58 -10.66
N HIS A 103 2.44 3.45 -9.93
CA HIS A 103 2.81 3.25 -8.55
C HIS A 103 1.83 3.99 -7.64
N PHE A 104 1.74 3.58 -6.36
CA PHE A 104 0.81 4.18 -5.41
C PHE A 104 1.30 4.06 -3.96
N ALA A 105 0.71 4.87 -3.07
CA ALA A 105 0.92 4.79 -1.62
C ALA A 105 -0.41 4.98 -0.89
N ASP A 106 -0.54 4.33 0.27
CA ASP A 106 -1.64 4.47 1.21
C ASP A 106 -1.10 5.06 2.52
N LEU A 107 -1.55 6.25 2.89
CA LEU A 107 -1.07 6.99 4.05
C LEU A 107 -2.20 7.15 5.07
N ASP A 108 -2.40 6.13 5.90
CA ASP A 108 -3.46 6.12 6.92
C ASP A 108 -3.06 6.83 8.24
N ARG A 109 -1.75 7.08 8.48
CA ARG A 109 -1.23 7.67 9.70
C ARG A 109 -0.91 9.15 9.52
N GLU A 110 -1.25 9.95 10.53
CA GLU A 110 -1.03 11.39 10.51
C GLU A 110 0.44 11.76 10.31
N GLU A 111 1.35 11.06 11.00
CA GLU A 111 2.80 11.30 10.90
C GLU A 111 3.33 11.04 9.48
N ALA A 112 2.82 9.99 8.81
CA ALA A 112 3.18 9.69 7.42
C ALA A 112 2.68 10.79 6.47
N VAL A 113 1.47 11.30 6.70
CA VAL A 113 0.90 12.40 5.91
C VAL A 113 1.69 13.70 6.10
N VAL A 114 2.03 14.05 7.34
CA VAL A 114 2.84 15.25 7.65
C VAL A 114 4.20 15.12 6.98
N LYS A 115 4.88 13.99 7.16
CA LYS A 115 6.18 13.72 6.53
C LYS A 115 6.11 13.84 5.00
N ALA A 116 5.07 13.28 4.37
CA ALA A 116 4.89 13.38 2.94
C ALA A 116 4.63 14.83 2.49
N ARG A 117 3.85 15.62 3.23
CA ARG A 117 3.61 17.03 2.90
C ARG A 117 4.87 17.89 2.93
N GLU A 118 5.77 17.61 3.87
CA GLU A 118 6.99 18.40 4.09
C GLU A 118 8.14 17.96 3.15
N ASN A 119 8.26 16.68 2.87
CA ASN A 119 9.46 16.10 2.28
C ASN A 119 9.21 15.25 1.02
N LEU A 120 8.07 15.40 0.34
CA LEU A 120 7.76 14.59 -0.84
C LEU A 120 8.67 14.99 -2.02
N ALA A 121 9.67 14.17 -2.30
CA ALA A 121 10.64 14.41 -3.37
C ALA A 121 10.01 14.35 -4.77
N LEU A 122 8.99 13.51 -4.95
CA LEU A 122 8.26 13.34 -6.20
C LEU A 122 6.76 13.49 -5.96
N ARG A 123 6.15 14.50 -6.57
CA ARG A 123 4.73 14.78 -6.40
C ARG A 123 3.87 13.76 -7.14
N PRO A 124 2.76 13.25 -6.53
CA PRO A 124 1.85 12.32 -7.20
C PRO A 124 1.12 12.99 -8.35
N THR A 125 0.80 12.22 -9.38
CA THR A 125 -0.02 12.67 -10.53
C THR A 125 -1.50 12.71 -10.20
N MET A 126 -1.95 11.93 -9.19
CA MET A 126 -3.33 11.92 -8.70
C MET A 126 -3.35 11.67 -7.21
N ILE A 127 -4.35 12.24 -6.52
CA ILE A 127 -4.58 12.03 -5.07
C ILE A 127 -6.05 11.66 -4.87
N VAL A 128 -6.29 10.61 -4.08
CA VAL A 128 -7.62 10.28 -3.57
C VAL A 128 -7.61 10.47 -2.06
N MET A 129 -8.45 11.38 -1.56
CA MET A 129 -8.64 11.55 -0.12
C MET A 129 -9.73 10.58 0.35
N THR A 130 -9.37 9.58 1.14
CA THR A 130 -10.28 8.54 1.61
C THR A 130 -11.02 8.92 2.90
N GLY A 131 -10.58 9.98 3.55
CA GLY A 131 -11.20 10.56 4.73
C GLY A 131 -10.30 11.62 5.36
N THR A 132 -10.91 12.43 6.23
CA THR A 132 -10.26 13.57 6.90
C THR A 132 -10.34 13.48 8.43
N VAL A 133 -11.23 12.62 8.95
CA VAL A 133 -11.46 12.43 10.39
C VAL A 133 -11.13 10.98 10.77
N PRO A 134 -10.29 10.74 11.81
CA PRO A 134 -9.67 11.69 12.72
C PRO A 134 -8.47 12.46 12.12
N ASN A 135 -7.89 11.99 11.03
CA ASN A 135 -6.78 12.60 10.30
C ASN A 135 -6.96 12.42 8.79
N ASN A 136 -6.23 13.19 8.01
CA ASN A 136 -6.19 13.04 6.56
C ASN A 136 -5.61 11.68 6.17
N ARG A 137 -6.25 11.02 5.20
CA ARG A 137 -5.87 9.69 4.68
C ARG A 137 -5.82 9.71 3.16
N PRO A 138 -4.76 10.24 2.56
CA PRO A 138 -4.60 10.27 1.12
C PRO A 138 -4.04 8.95 0.59
N HIS A 139 -4.53 8.54 -0.57
CA HIS A 139 -3.83 7.66 -1.49
C HIS A 139 -3.12 8.52 -2.53
N PHE A 140 -1.85 8.28 -2.75
CA PHE A 140 -1.06 8.91 -3.78
C PHE A 140 -0.86 7.96 -4.94
N TYR A 141 -0.88 8.50 -6.17
CA TYR A 141 -0.67 7.73 -7.38
C TYR A 141 0.34 8.43 -8.28
N TRP A 142 1.25 7.67 -8.85
CA TRP A 142 2.22 8.13 -9.84
C TRP A 142 1.97 7.36 -11.13
N GLN A 143 1.46 8.05 -12.16
CA GLN A 143 1.32 7.49 -13.49
C GLN A 143 2.71 7.30 -14.09
N LEU A 144 2.97 6.10 -14.61
CA LEU A 144 4.20 5.79 -15.31
C LEU A 144 4.17 6.34 -16.74
N GLU A 145 5.30 6.86 -17.22
CA GLU A 145 5.46 7.27 -18.63
C GLU A 145 5.42 6.04 -19.53
N ASP A 146 6.20 5.02 -19.18
CA ASP A 146 6.15 3.70 -19.81
C ASP A 146 5.66 2.66 -18.81
N PRO A 147 4.72 1.78 -19.20
CA PRO A 147 4.22 0.75 -18.32
C PRO A 147 5.29 -0.32 -18.03
N ILE A 148 5.26 -0.86 -16.81
CA ILE A 148 6.23 -1.85 -16.34
C ILE A 148 5.65 -3.26 -16.47
N GLY A 149 6.23 -4.11 -17.32
CA GLY A 149 5.90 -5.53 -17.44
C GLY A 149 6.68 -6.43 -16.47
N ASN A 150 7.82 -5.97 -15.95
CA ASN A 150 8.58 -6.70 -14.92
C ASN A 150 7.98 -6.46 -13.54
N MET A 151 7.07 -7.34 -13.10
CA MET A 151 6.37 -7.20 -11.82
C MET A 151 7.29 -7.33 -10.61
N SER A 152 8.43 -8.00 -10.73
CA SER A 152 9.44 -8.05 -9.66
C SER A 152 10.08 -6.68 -9.45
N ALA A 153 10.56 -6.04 -10.54
CA ALA A 153 11.12 -4.70 -10.49
C ALA A 153 10.08 -3.66 -10.02
N TRP A 154 8.83 -3.78 -10.47
CA TRP A 154 7.73 -2.94 -10.00
C TRP A 154 7.52 -3.09 -8.49
N THR A 155 7.51 -4.34 -7.97
CA THR A 155 7.32 -4.62 -6.53
C THR A 155 8.46 -4.05 -5.69
N GLU A 156 9.71 -4.11 -6.16
CA GLU A 156 10.86 -3.50 -5.48
C GLU A 156 10.71 -1.97 -5.37
N ALA A 157 10.36 -1.30 -6.47
CA ALA A 157 10.10 0.14 -6.47
C ALA A 157 8.93 0.49 -5.52
N GLN A 158 7.86 -0.32 -5.53
CA GLN A 158 6.70 -0.16 -4.65
C GLN A 158 7.07 -0.30 -3.16
N ARG A 159 8.01 -1.19 -2.83
CA ARG A 159 8.59 -1.30 -1.47
C ARG A 159 9.34 -0.02 -1.09
N GLY A 160 10.15 0.51 -1.99
CA GLY A 160 10.86 1.77 -1.77
C GLY A 160 9.90 2.93 -1.43
N ILE A 161 8.80 3.05 -2.18
CA ILE A 161 7.75 4.04 -1.93
C ILE A 161 7.15 3.87 -0.53
N ALA A 162 6.67 2.65 -0.19
CA ALA A 162 6.06 2.37 1.11
C ALA A 162 7.01 2.65 2.28
N GLN A 163 8.30 2.31 2.14
CA GLN A 163 9.31 2.55 3.17
C GLN A 163 9.66 4.03 3.33
N THR A 164 9.88 4.73 2.22
CA THR A 164 10.27 6.15 2.24
C THR A 164 9.17 7.03 2.82
N LEU A 165 7.91 6.76 2.44
CA LEU A 165 6.75 7.53 2.90
C LEU A 165 6.21 7.05 4.24
N ASP A 166 6.72 5.95 4.78
CA ASP A 166 6.20 5.34 5.99
C ASP A 166 4.69 4.99 5.88
N GLY A 167 4.27 4.67 4.66
CA GLY A 167 2.92 4.27 4.33
C GLY A 167 2.62 2.81 4.66
N ASP A 168 1.39 2.39 4.39
CA ASP A 168 1.02 0.98 4.50
C ASP A 168 1.76 0.14 3.45
N ALA A 169 2.04 -1.13 3.78
CA ALA A 169 2.77 -2.05 2.89
C ALA A 169 1.88 -2.54 1.73
N VAL A 170 1.50 -1.61 0.85
CA VAL A 170 0.69 -1.88 -0.35
C VAL A 170 1.60 -2.24 -1.54
N ILE A 171 2.31 -3.37 -1.44
CA ILE A 171 3.40 -3.74 -2.35
C ILE A 171 3.03 -4.77 -3.43
N ASN A 172 1.82 -5.25 -3.45
CA ASN A 172 1.38 -6.28 -4.37
C ASN A 172 0.71 -5.69 -5.63
N PRO A 173 1.02 -6.22 -6.84
CA PRO A 173 0.49 -5.70 -8.10
C PRO A 173 -1.03 -5.69 -8.20
N ALA A 174 -1.70 -6.72 -7.64
CA ALA A 174 -3.16 -6.84 -7.64
C ALA A 174 -3.85 -6.00 -6.55
N ARG A 175 -3.13 -5.08 -5.91
CA ARG A 175 -3.70 -4.23 -4.86
C ARG A 175 -4.96 -3.54 -5.33
N ILE A 176 -5.98 -3.59 -4.49
CA ILE A 176 -7.17 -2.75 -4.62
C ILE A 176 -7.05 -1.57 -3.67
N MET A 177 -7.46 -0.40 -4.15
CA MET A 177 -7.47 0.84 -3.39
C MET A 177 -8.89 1.40 -3.36
N ARG A 178 -9.24 2.19 -2.34
CA ARG A 178 -10.58 2.77 -2.26
C ARG A 178 -10.91 3.60 -3.50
N LEU A 179 -12.08 3.37 -4.06
CA LEU A 179 -12.55 4.10 -5.23
C LEU A 179 -12.98 5.51 -4.80
N GLY A 180 -12.35 6.52 -5.40
CA GLY A 180 -12.69 7.91 -5.16
C GLY A 180 -14.07 8.27 -5.68
N GLY A 181 -14.77 9.17 -5.01
CA GLY A 181 -16.16 9.52 -5.28
C GLY A 181 -17.18 8.60 -4.60
N THR A 182 -16.72 7.58 -3.84
CA THR A 182 -17.59 6.72 -3.04
C THR A 182 -17.63 7.16 -1.58
N VAL A 183 -18.71 6.85 -0.89
CA VAL A 183 -18.81 7.02 0.56
C VAL A 183 -17.98 5.94 1.24
N ASN A 184 -17.12 6.35 2.15
CA ASN A 184 -16.34 5.47 3.01
C ASN A 184 -17.18 5.13 4.25
N TYR A 185 -17.58 3.87 4.38
CA TYR A 185 -18.33 3.35 5.53
C TYR A 185 -17.34 2.72 6.52
N PRO A 186 -17.04 3.38 7.65
CA PRO A 186 -16.14 2.83 8.64
C PRO A 186 -16.79 1.64 9.35
N THR A 187 -15.99 0.59 9.61
CA THR A 187 -16.40 -0.52 10.46
C THR A 187 -16.67 -0.05 11.89
N GLN A 188 -17.42 -0.82 12.68
CA GLN A 188 -17.72 -0.46 14.09
C GLN A 188 -16.45 -0.17 14.89
N HIS A 189 -15.38 -0.94 14.67
CA HIS A 189 -14.10 -0.71 15.34
C HIS A 189 -13.46 0.65 14.94
N LYS A 190 -13.61 1.08 13.68
CA LYS A 190 -13.13 2.39 13.21
C LYS A 190 -13.98 3.53 13.78
N LEU A 191 -15.31 3.35 13.89
CA LEU A 191 -16.20 4.35 14.51
C LEU A 191 -15.81 4.64 15.96
N VAL A 192 -15.52 3.62 16.77
CA VAL A 192 -15.04 3.78 18.15
C VAL A 192 -13.72 4.56 18.21
N ARG A 193 -12.89 4.50 17.19
CA ARG A 193 -11.63 5.26 17.04
C ARG A 193 -11.82 6.66 16.47
N GLY A 194 -13.06 7.15 16.36
CA GLY A 194 -13.37 8.49 15.90
C GLY A 194 -13.47 8.67 14.38
N TYR A 195 -13.36 7.58 13.60
CA TYR A 195 -13.61 7.64 12.16
C TYR A 195 -15.07 7.97 11.88
N ARG A 196 -15.34 8.65 10.78
CA ARG A 196 -16.70 8.99 10.36
C ARG A 196 -16.96 8.49 8.94
N MET A 197 -18.23 8.42 8.61
CA MET A 197 -18.67 8.24 7.25
C MET A 197 -18.38 9.52 6.46
N GLU A 198 -17.63 9.43 5.36
CA GLU A 198 -17.16 10.56 4.56
C GLU A 198 -17.23 10.22 3.07
N LEU A 199 -17.63 11.20 2.25
CA LEU A 199 -17.46 11.09 0.80
C LEU A 199 -15.97 11.24 0.47
N THR A 200 -15.42 10.27 -0.27
CA THR A 200 -14.05 10.35 -0.76
C THR A 200 -13.94 11.33 -1.93
N SER A 201 -12.84 12.03 -2.04
CA SER A 201 -12.60 12.98 -3.14
C SER A 201 -11.43 12.57 -4.01
N VAL A 202 -11.48 12.96 -5.28
CA VAL A 202 -10.43 12.72 -6.27
C VAL A 202 -9.86 14.05 -6.72
N ARG A 203 -8.55 14.15 -6.80
CA ARG A 203 -7.84 15.28 -7.38
C ARG A 203 -6.97 14.79 -8.51
N THR A 204 -7.44 15.05 -9.73
CA THR A 204 -6.75 14.78 -10.99
C THR A 204 -6.34 16.07 -11.71
N ASP A 205 -6.68 17.21 -11.15
CA ASP A 205 -6.37 18.55 -11.66
C ASP A 205 -4.86 18.82 -11.83
N PHE A 206 -4.05 17.99 -11.21
CA PHE A 206 -2.58 18.01 -11.36
C PHE A 206 -2.08 17.27 -12.60
N ALA A 207 -2.89 16.41 -13.23
CA ALA A 207 -2.44 15.58 -14.34
C ALA A 207 -2.00 16.40 -15.56
N SER A 208 -2.59 17.60 -15.76
CA SER A 208 -2.17 18.54 -16.79
C SER A 208 -0.89 19.31 -16.46
N GLU A 209 -0.53 19.39 -15.17
CA GLU A 209 0.63 20.13 -14.66
C GLU A 209 1.81 19.21 -14.30
N ARG A 210 1.55 17.90 -14.20
CA ARG A 210 2.53 16.89 -13.77
C ARG A 210 2.65 15.80 -14.81
N ALA A 211 3.79 15.77 -15.47
CA ALA A 211 4.12 14.71 -16.41
C ALA A 211 4.10 13.33 -15.71
N PRO A 212 3.80 12.25 -16.45
CA PRO A 212 4.08 10.90 -16.01
C PRO A 212 5.53 10.74 -15.57
N VAL A 213 5.79 9.77 -14.70
CA VAL A 213 7.09 9.57 -14.08
C VAL A 213 7.83 8.40 -14.70
N THR A 214 9.16 8.48 -14.77
CA THR A 214 9.99 7.36 -15.22
C THR A 214 10.38 6.46 -14.03
N PRO A 215 10.77 5.20 -14.30
CA PRO A 215 11.30 4.32 -13.25
C PRO A 215 12.49 4.93 -12.50
N GLU A 216 13.35 5.71 -13.18
CA GLU A 216 14.51 6.36 -12.59
C GLU A 216 14.08 7.47 -11.61
N MET A 217 13.06 8.24 -11.95
CA MET A 217 12.50 9.25 -11.04
C MET A 217 11.94 8.61 -9.77
N ILE A 218 11.26 7.47 -9.90
CA ILE A 218 10.78 6.66 -8.76
C ILE A 218 11.95 6.16 -7.92
N ALA A 219 12.97 5.55 -8.54
CA ALA A 219 14.13 5.03 -7.84
C ALA A 219 14.93 6.13 -7.12
N GLN A 220 15.04 7.32 -7.71
CA GLN A 220 15.69 8.46 -7.09
C GLN A 220 14.90 9.04 -5.91
N ALA A 221 13.58 9.17 -6.07
CA ALA A 221 12.71 9.73 -5.03
C ALA A 221 12.45 8.75 -3.87
N PHE A 222 12.42 7.45 -4.17
CA PHE A 222 12.09 6.36 -3.27
C PHE A 222 13.09 5.22 -3.38
N PRO A 223 14.37 5.44 -3.01
CA PRO A 223 15.43 4.45 -3.21
C PRO A 223 15.12 3.14 -2.48
N PRO A 224 15.47 1.99 -3.09
CA PRO A 224 15.37 0.70 -2.43
C PRO A 224 16.17 0.70 -1.12
N ARG A 225 15.70 -0.06 -0.15
CA ARG A 225 16.27 -0.11 1.20
C ARG A 225 17.78 -0.38 1.22
N GLN A 226 18.27 -1.23 0.32
CA GLN A 226 19.69 -1.58 0.27
C GLN A 226 20.55 -0.33 0.03
N GLN A 227 20.15 0.54 -0.89
CA GLN A 227 20.82 1.82 -1.14
C GLN A 227 20.68 2.79 0.05
N MET A 228 19.53 2.76 0.75
CA MET A 228 19.35 3.56 1.96
C MET A 228 20.26 3.08 3.10
N VAL A 229 20.43 1.77 3.26
CA VAL A 229 21.32 1.18 4.28
C VAL A 229 22.78 1.46 3.95
N GLU A 230 23.20 1.36 2.69
CA GLU A 230 24.55 1.67 2.24
C GLU A 230 24.88 3.17 2.39
N ALA A 231 23.97 4.05 1.99
CA ALA A 231 24.11 5.49 2.20
C ALA A 231 24.17 5.85 3.69
N GLN A 232 23.39 5.17 4.53
CA GLN A 232 23.39 5.36 5.98
C GLN A 232 24.67 4.81 6.64
N ALA A 233 25.20 3.68 6.15
CA ALA A 233 26.46 3.13 6.61
C ALA A 233 27.63 4.05 6.23
N GLN A 234 27.63 4.62 5.04
CA GLN A 234 28.60 5.62 4.61
C GLN A 234 28.53 6.91 5.46
N SER A 235 27.31 7.41 5.73
CA SER A 235 27.08 8.58 6.60
C SER A 235 27.56 8.34 8.03
N ILE A 236 27.38 7.13 8.57
CA ILE A 236 27.91 6.75 9.90
C ILE A 236 29.44 6.72 9.87
N ALA A 237 30.04 6.20 8.80
CA ALA A 237 31.49 6.13 8.64
C ALA A 237 32.13 7.53 8.51
N THR A 238 31.38 8.51 8.00
CA THR A 238 31.81 9.93 7.89
C THR A 238 31.48 10.77 9.12
N GLY A 239 30.84 10.20 10.14
CA GLY A 239 30.52 10.90 11.40
C GLY A 239 29.29 11.84 11.34
N GLU A 240 28.52 11.82 10.25
CA GLU A 240 27.26 12.56 10.14
C GLU A 240 26.10 11.81 10.81
N THR A 241 25.63 12.31 11.95
CA THR A 241 24.45 11.75 12.64
C THR A 241 23.19 12.17 11.90
N THR A 242 22.59 11.26 11.14
CA THR A 242 21.38 11.55 10.36
C THR A 242 20.14 11.66 11.25
N LEU A 243 19.30 12.67 10.98
CA LEU A 243 17.95 12.83 11.59
C LEU A 243 17.10 11.56 11.47
N SER A 244 17.32 10.74 10.43
CA SER A 244 16.66 9.45 10.21
C SER A 244 16.97 8.41 11.28
N ALA A 245 18.22 8.35 11.79
CA ALA A 245 18.59 7.41 12.86
C ALA A 245 17.92 7.78 14.20
N MET A 246 17.77 9.08 14.47
CA MET A 246 17.05 9.56 15.66
C MET A 246 15.55 9.28 15.55
N ALA A 247 14.93 9.54 14.40
CA ALA A 247 13.52 9.27 14.15
C ALA A 247 13.19 7.77 14.29
N ASN A 248 14.05 6.88 13.80
CA ASN A 248 13.87 5.43 13.96
C ASN A 248 13.95 4.98 15.43
N ARG A 249 14.84 5.58 16.25
CA ARG A 249 14.94 5.26 17.68
C ARG A 249 13.68 5.68 18.43
N THR A 250 13.19 6.89 18.19
CA THR A 250 11.94 7.40 18.79
C THR A 250 10.77 6.49 18.41
N ARG A 251 10.65 6.14 17.14
CA ARG A 251 9.57 5.26 16.66
C ARG A 251 9.59 3.86 17.29
N VAL A 252 10.75 3.23 17.45
CA VAL A 252 10.84 1.93 18.14
C VAL A 252 10.37 2.06 19.58
N ALA A 253 10.75 3.12 20.28
CA ALA A 253 10.32 3.38 21.65
C ALA A 253 8.79 3.54 21.74
N ASP A 254 8.19 4.29 20.82
CA ASP A 254 6.75 4.51 20.75
C ASP A 254 5.97 3.21 20.48
N LEU A 255 6.48 2.36 19.57
CA LEU A 255 5.88 1.06 19.27
C LEU A 255 5.96 0.10 20.45
N ILE A 256 7.07 0.09 21.17
CA ILE A 256 7.24 -0.69 22.43
C ILE A 256 6.27 -0.16 23.50
N ALA A 257 6.15 1.16 23.63
CA ALA A 257 5.23 1.79 24.58
C ALA A 257 3.77 1.43 24.26
N ALA A 258 3.37 1.45 22.99
CA ALA A 258 2.05 1.04 22.53
C ALA A 258 1.76 -0.45 22.84
N CYS A 259 2.75 -1.34 22.67
CA CYS A 259 2.62 -2.73 23.10
C CYS A 259 2.41 -2.85 24.62
N ARG A 260 3.18 -2.10 25.42
CA ARG A 260 3.06 -2.11 26.88
C ARG A 260 1.75 -1.56 27.40
N ALA A 261 1.18 -0.56 26.71
CA ALA A 261 -0.11 0.01 27.04
C ALA A 261 -1.27 -0.99 26.86
N GLY A 262 -1.07 -2.06 26.11
CA GLY A 262 -2.06 -3.11 25.91
C GLY A 262 -3.18 -2.78 24.92
N ASP A 263 -3.32 -1.53 24.50
CA ASP A 263 -4.30 -1.11 23.51
C ASP A 263 -3.95 -1.67 22.14
N ASN A 264 -4.82 -2.60 21.65
CA ASN A 264 -4.60 -3.27 20.36
C ASN A 264 -3.21 -3.94 20.24
N TRP A 265 -2.81 -4.62 21.33
CA TRP A 265 -1.47 -5.21 21.49
C TRP A 265 -0.99 -6.01 20.29
N HIS A 266 -1.86 -6.88 19.74
CA HIS A 266 -1.52 -7.74 18.61
C HIS A 266 -1.08 -6.91 17.37
N ASN A 267 -1.83 -5.89 17.00
CA ASN A 267 -1.45 -5.02 15.88
C ASN A 267 -0.22 -4.16 16.19
N SER A 268 -0.08 -3.68 17.42
CA SER A 268 1.10 -2.91 17.85
C SER A 268 2.36 -3.76 17.80
N MET A 269 2.29 -5.02 18.24
CA MET A 269 3.37 -6.00 18.16
C MET A 269 3.73 -6.33 16.71
N ILE A 270 2.74 -6.61 15.83
CA ILE A 270 3.01 -6.85 14.40
C ILE A 270 3.72 -5.65 13.77
N ARG A 271 3.27 -4.43 14.05
CA ARG A 271 3.88 -3.19 13.54
C ARG A 271 5.31 -3.00 14.05
N MET A 272 5.55 -3.29 15.32
CA MET A 272 6.88 -3.24 15.93
C MET A 272 7.83 -4.26 15.26
N VAL A 273 7.40 -5.51 15.11
CA VAL A 273 8.19 -6.56 14.45
C VAL A 273 8.47 -6.18 12.99
N ALA A 274 7.46 -5.76 12.25
CA ALA A 274 7.62 -5.34 10.85
C ALA A 274 8.60 -4.16 10.72
N HIS A 275 8.50 -3.17 11.60
CA HIS A 275 9.42 -2.03 11.61
C HIS A 275 10.86 -2.44 11.93
N LEU A 276 11.05 -3.31 12.93
CA LEU A 276 12.38 -3.80 13.33
C LEU A 276 13.02 -4.64 12.22
N VAL A 277 12.25 -5.50 11.54
CA VAL A 277 12.68 -6.20 10.31
C VAL A 277 13.05 -5.18 9.25
N ALA A 278 12.19 -4.17 9.06
CA ALA A 278 12.40 -3.13 8.06
C ALA A 278 13.66 -2.31 8.28
N ILE A 279 14.13 -2.09 9.50
CA ILE A 279 15.40 -1.40 9.82
C ILE A 279 16.60 -2.34 10.01
N GLY A 280 16.47 -3.64 9.67
CA GLY A 280 17.56 -4.62 9.62
C GLY A 280 17.92 -5.27 10.92
N ARG A 281 17.04 -5.28 11.93
CA ARG A 281 17.30 -5.99 13.17
C ARG A 281 17.28 -7.51 12.96
N THR A 282 18.15 -8.20 13.70
CA THR A 282 18.20 -9.66 13.70
C THR A 282 17.00 -10.26 14.42
N ASP A 283 16.67 -11.51 14.10
CA ASP A 283 15.57 -12.22 14.75
C ASP A 283 15.77 -12.31 16.27
N ALA A 284 17.01 -12.53 16.71
CA ALA A 284 17.36 -12.59 18.12
C ALA A 284 17.09 -11.25 18.84
N GLU A 285 17.47 -10.12 18.23
CA GLU A 285 17.20 -8.78 18.79
C GLU A 285 15.71 -8.52 18.89
N ILE A 286 14.93 -8.90 17.86
CA ILE A 286 13.48 -8.69 17.82
C ILE A 286 12.78 -9.55 18.89
N LEU A 287 13.08 -10.84 18.95
CA LEU A 287 12.49 -11.75 19.92
C LEU A 287 12.91 -11.43 21.36
N GLY A 288 14.10 -10.89 21.55
CA GLY A 288 14.58 -10.41 22.86
C GLY A 288 13.69 -9.33 23.49
N LEU A 289 12.88 -8.62 22.71
CA LEU A 289 11.93 -7.64 23.23
C LEU A 289 10.65 -8.26 23.83
N GLY A 290 10.41 -9.56 23.59
CA GLY A 290 9.18 -10.26 23.96
C GLY A 290 8.86 -10.16 25.46
N ALA A 291 9.85 -10.30 26.33
CA ALA A 291 9.66 -10.17 27.78
C ALA A 291 9.14 -8.78 28.18
N GLY A 292 9.61 -7.73 27.50
CA GLY A 292 9.25 -6.34 27.79
C GLY A 292 7.87 -5.90 27.28
N ILE A 293 7.20 -6.74 26.48
CA ILE A 293 5.87 -6.44 25.88
C ILE A 293 4.81 -7.50 26.23
N THR A 294 5.14 -8.50 27.02
CA THR A 294 4.19 -9.52 27.50
C THR A 294 3.14 -8.88 28.40
N LEU A 295 1.87 -9.03 28.02
CA LEU A 295 0.75 -8.48 28.78
C LEU A 295 0.42 -9.31 30.02
N PRO A 296 -0.20 -8.68 31.06
CA PRO A 296 -0.77 -9.41 32.19
C PRO A 296 -1.78 -10.46 31.69
N GLY A 297 -1.63 -11.71 32.15
CA GLY A 297 -2.48 -12.84 31.74
C GLY A 297 -1.96 -13.62 30.52
N TYR A 298 -0.90 -13.14 29.85
CA TYR A 298 -0.18 -13.89 28.83
C TYR A 298 1.12 -14.47 29.39
N THR A 299 1.52 -15.63 28.88
CA THR A 299 2.85 -16.15 29.16
C THR A 299 3.87 -15.57 28.16
N HIS A 300 5.13 -15.51 28.58
CA HIS A 300 6.21 -15.10 27.67
C HIS A 300 6.30 -16.02 26.44
N GLU A 301 6.05 -17.30 26.59
CA GLU A 301 6.02 -18.26 25.48
C GLU A 301 4.90 -17.97 24.47
N GLN A 302 3.72 -17.58 24.95
CA GLN A 302 2.61 -17.16 24.05
C GLN A 302 2.99 -15.91 23.25
N THR A 303 3.57 -14.91 23.92
CA THR A 303 4.08 -13.70 23.27
C THR A 303 5.11 -14.03 22.19
N LEU A 304 6.09 -14.89 22.48
CA LEU A 304 7.10 -15.30 21.52
C LEU A 304 6.51 -16.04 20.32
N ARG A 305 5.53 -16.91 20.52
CA ARG A 305 4.85 -17.60 19.40
C ARG A 305 4.20 -16.61 18.42
N GLU A 306 3.53 -15.60 18.93
CA GLU A 306 2.92 -14.56 18.09
C GLU A 306 3.98 -13.69 17.39
N MET A 307 5.05 -13.33 18.10
CA MET A 307 6.18 -12.60 17.52
C MET A 307 6.88 -13.38 16.41
N VAL A 308 7.08 -14.69 16.56
CA VAL A 308 7.67 -15.57 15.53
C VAL A 308 6.79 -15.61 14.29
N SER A 309 5.46 -15.69 14.46
CA SER A 309 4.53 -15.64 13.34
C SER A 309 4.59 -14.31 12.59
N ALA A 310 4.59 -13.19 13.34
CA ALA A 310 4.73 -11.85 12.78
C ALA A 310 6.09 -11.65 12.09
N LEU A 311 7.17 -12.18 12.67
CA LEU A 311 8.53 -12.12 12.15
C LEU A 311 8.65 -12.86 10.81
N ARG A 312 8.11 -14.07 10.71
CA ARG A 312 8.07 -14.84 9.46
C ARG A 312 7.33 -14.06 8.38
N SER A 313 6.14 -13.56 8.67
CA SER A 313 5.35 -12.76 7.73
C SER A 313 6.06 -11.45 7.32
N ALA A 314 6.79 -10.82 8.24
CA ALA A 314 7.57 -9.63 7.96
C ALA A 314 8.80 -9.94 7.09
N ARG A 315 9.52 -11.04 7.37
CA ARG A 315 10.65 -11.49 6.55
C ARG A 315 10.22 -11.85 5.13
N ASP A 316 9.11 -12.59 4.97
CA ASP A 316 8.58 -12.93 3.64
C ASP A 316 8.24 -11.67 2.81
N LYS A 317 7.70 -10.65 3.46
CA LYS A 317 7.38 -9.36 2.79
C LYS A 317 8.60 -8.49 2.51
N TRP A 318 9.61 -8.57 3.39
CA TRP A 318 10.76 -7.66 3.40
C TRP A 318 12.11 -8.39 3.21
N ALA A 319 12.09 -9.71 2.89
CA ALA A 319 13.30 -10.44 2.56
C ALA A 319 13.95 -9.82 1.32
N ILE A 320 15.21 -9.43 1.45
CA ILE A 320 16.07 -9.17 0.30
C ILE A 320 16.36 -10.55 -0.28
N PRO A 321 16.08 -10.84 -1.56
CA PRO A 321 16.57 -12.08 -2.17
C PRO A 321 18.08 -12.14 -1.96
N GLU A 322 18.59 -13.25 -1.41
CA GLU A 322 20.03 -13.46 -1.39
C GLU A 322 20.53 -13.40 -2.85
N PRO A 323 21.65 -12.72 -3.12
CA PRO A 323 22.26 -12.78 -4.44
C PRO A 323 22.44 -14.26 -4.76
N GLN A 324 21.82 -14.73 -5.84
CA GLN A 324 22.15 -16.06 -6.37
C GLN A 324 23.61 -15.97 -6.77
N ASP A 325 24.47 -16.65 -6.03
CA ASP A 325 25.85 -16.81 -6.43
C ASP A 325 25.86 -17.46 -7.82
N ASP A 326 26.30 -16.71 -8.81
CA ASP A 326 26.46 -17.14 -10.21
C ASP A 326 27.52 -18.25 -10.39
N VAL A 327 28.08 -18.75 -9.29
CA VAL A 327 29.14 -19.76 -9.27
C VAL A 327 28.65 -21.15 -9.68
N THR A 328 27.35 -21.45 -9.59
CA THR A 328 26.83 -22.79 -9.93
C THR A 328 26.51 -23.00 -11.40
N ARG A 329 26.55 -21.95 -12.24
CA ARG A 329 26.30 -22.09 -13.68
C ARG A 329 27.53 -22.42 -14.51
N GLU A 330 28.74 -22.10 -14.05
CA GLU A 330 29.97 -22.45 -14.74
C GLU A 330 30.43 -23.89 -14.44
N GLU A 331 30.12 -24.45 -13.30
CA GLU A 331 30.48 -25.85 -12.99
C GLU A 331 29.56 -26.85 -13.67
N ALA A 332 28.28 -26.57 -13.87
CA ALA A 332 27.36 -27.48 -14.58
C ALA A 332 27.60 -27.55 -16.09
N ASN A 333 28.32 -26.57 -16.69
CA ASN A 333 28.70 -26.60 -18.11
C ASN A 333 30.04 -27.28 -18.36
N ARG A 334 30.79 -27.60 -17.32
CA ARG A 334 32.08 -28.34 -17.47
C ARG A 334 31.91 -29.86 -17.36
N GLU A 335 30.80 -30.35 -16.82
CA GLU A 335 30.54 -31.81 -16.69
C GLU A 335 29.77 -32.42 -17.90
N ASN A 336 29.28 -31.61 -18.84
CA ASN A 336 28.56 -32.10 -20.03
C ASN A 336 29.32 -31.95 -21.37
N GLY A 337 30.63 -31.84 -21.32
CA GLY A 337 31.50 -31.71 -22.48
C GLY A 337 32.67 -32.69 -22.45
N ASP A 338 32.38 -33.99 -22.50
CA ASP A 338 33.27 -35.08 -22.97
C ASP A 338 32.43 -36.21 -23.59
#